data_228831926e9b12868fb6f10adc97431b
#
_entry.id   228831926e9b12868fb6f10adc97431b
#
_cell.length_a   1.000
_cell.length_b   1.000
_cell.length_c   1.000
_cell.angle_alpha   90.00
_cell.angle_beta   90.00
_cell.angle_gamma   90.00
#
_symmetry.space_group_name_H-M   'P 1'
#
loop_
_entity.id
_entity.type
_entity.pdbx_description
1 polymer ?
#
loop_
_entity_poly.entity_id
_entity_poly.type
_entity_poly.pdbx_seq_one_letter_code
_entity_poly.pdbx_strand_id
1 'polypeptide(L)'
;KALNRVPQLRQRVEEGEVWEYESVNALVPVLAADGEFTQILVEYRMGLPDFLEHAVPLVQAAKLAPAQANPCHRADIAVFSCLPWIPFTQVASAYRVFRDQYFPLIHWGKVEEDVSGRMVMPVAIQANHVLVDGVHVGRFYGILEELCGNQFS
;
A
#
# COMPACT_ATOMS: atom_id res chain seq x y z
N LYS A 1 0.77 -7.77 3.60
CA LYS A 1 0.20 -9.04 4.10
C LYS A 1 -1.30 -8.90 4.35
N ALA A 2 -1.78 -7.89 5.11
CA ALA A 2 -3.22 -7.71 5.38
C ALA A 2 -4.04 -7.63 4.08
N LEU A 3 -3.63 -6.81 3.13
CA LEU A 3 -4.29 -6.65 1.83
C LEU A 3 -4.43 -8.00 1.10
N ASN A 4 -3.37 -8.80 1.05
CA ASN A 4 -3.37 -10.10 0.37
C ASN A 4 -4.22 -11.18 1.07
N ARG A 5 -4.73 -10.94 2.29
CA ARG A 5 -5.68 -11.82 2.98
C ARG A 5 -7.15 -11.47 2.69
N VAL A 6 -7.42 -10.38 1.95
CA VAL A 6 -8.78 -9.97 1.56
C VAL A 6 -8.93 -10.15 0.05
N PRO A 7 -9.64 -11.18 -0.43
CA PRO A 7 -9.75 -11.49 -1.86
C PRO A 7 -10.17 -10.30 -2.72
N GLN A 8 -11.16 -9.51 -2.28
CA GLN A 8 -11.68 -8.36 -3.01
C GLN A 8 -10.64 -7.27 -3.27
N LEU A 9 -9.61 -7.17 -2.42
CA LEU A 9 -8.50 -6.23 -2.62
C LEU A 9 -7.47 -6.74 -3.65
N ARG A 10 -7.57 -8.01 -4.05
CA ARG A 10 -6.75 -8.64 -5.09
C ARG A 10 -7.49 -8.76 -6.43
N GLN A 11 -8.78 -8.36 -6.48
CA GLN A 11 -9.58 -8.44 -7.69
C GLN A 11 -9.39 -7.22 -8.59
N ARG A 12 -9.56 -7.45 -9.89
CA ARG A 12 -9.55 -6.42 -10.94
C ARG A 12 -10.67 -6.75 -11.93
N VAL A 13 -11.14 -5.72 -12.64
CA VAL A 13 -12.02 -5.92 -13.80
C VAL A 13 -11.17 -5.75 -15.05
N GLU A 14 -11.11 -6.78 -15.86
CA GLU A 14 -10.39 -6.82 -17.13
C GLU A 14 -11.36 -7.33 -18.20
N GLU A 15 -11.54 -6.58 -19.27
CA GLU A 15 -12.47 -6.92 -20.36
C GLU A 15 -13.92 -7.22 -19.92
N GLY A 16 -14.35 -6.60 -18.79
CA GLY A 16 -15.69 -6.79 -18.22
C GLY A 16 -15.83 -8.00 -17.30
N GLU A 17 -14.78 -8.78 -17.11
CA GLU A 17 -14.71 -9.94 -16.22
C GLU A 17 -13.95 -9.61 -14.94
N VAL A 18 -14.33 -10.26 -13.83
CA VAL A 18 -13.64 -10.10 -12.55
C VAL A 18 -12.55 -11.16 -12.43
N TRP A 19 -11.31 -10.69 -12.33
CA TRP A 19 -10.13 -11.54 -12.13
C TRP A 19 -9.60 -11.39 -10.70
N GLU A 20 -9.19 -12.48 -10.08
CA GLU A 20 -8.54 -12.49 -8.77
C GLU A 20 -7.09 -12.93 -8.90
N TYR A 21 -6.17 -12.06 -8.51
CA TYR A 21 -4.74 -12.37 -8.47
C TYR A 21 -4.40 -13.19 -7.22
N GLU A 22 -3.45 -14.10 -7.34
CA GLU A 22 -2.97 -14.90 -6.20
C GLU A 22 -2.39 -14.01 -5.09
N SER A 23 -1.65 -12.97 -5.49
CA SER A 23 -1.17 -11.91 -4.60
C SER A 23 -1.03 -10.60 -5.36
N VAL A 24 -1.01 -9.49 -4.64
CA VAL A 24 -0.69 -8.18 -5.18
C VAL A 24 0.60 -7.66 -4.57
N ASN A 25 1.36 -6.98 -5.40
CA ASN A 25 2.66 -6.39 -5.12
C ASN A 25 2.51 -4.94 -4.69
N ALA A 26 3.54 -4.36 -4.09
CA ALA A 26 3.53 -2.97 -3.68
C ALA A 26 4.19 -2.09 -4.74
N LEU A 27 3.46 -1.08 -5.24
CA LEU A 27 4.03 0.03 -5.98
C LEU A 27 4.24 1.20 -5.02
N VAL A 28 5.49 1.61 -4.83
CA VAL A 28 5.89 2.56 -3.78
C VAL A 28 6.57 3.78 -4.42
N PRO A 29 6.05 5.00 -4.22
CA PRO A 29 6.78 6.20 -4.57
C PRO A 29 7.93 6.43 -3.60
N VAL A 30 9.12 6.69 -4.11
CA VAL A 30 10.33 6.97 -3.36
C VAL A 30 10.89 8.32 -3.79
N LEU A 31 11.24 9.17 -2.83
CA LEU A 31 11.95 10.42 -3.10
C LEU A 31 13.40 10.08 -3.48
N ALA A 32 13.79 10.40 -4.70
CA ALA A 32 15.08 10.12 -5.29
C ALA A 32 16.13 11.18 -4.91
N ALA A 33 17.40 10.96 -5.29
CA ALA A 33 18.51 11.83 -4.93
C ALA A 33 18.42 13.26 -5.52
N ASP A 34 17.71 13.42 -6.62
CA ASP A 34 17.46 14.71 -7.30
C ASP A 34 16.26 15.50 -6.74
N GLY A 35 15.56 14.96 -5.72
CA GLY A 35 14.38 15.56 -5.12
C GLY A 35 13.07 15.27 -5.84
N GLU A 36 13.11 14.50 -6.92
CA GLU A 36 11.92 14.05 -7.66
C GLU A 36 11.45 12.67 -7.15
N PHE A 37 10.23 12.28 -7.52
CA PHE A 37 9.69 10.98 -7.14
C PHE A 37 9.89 9.94 -8.25
N THR A 38 10.40 8.78 -7.87
CA THR A 38 10.39 7.56 -8.69
C THR A 38 9.46 6.53 -8.08
N GLN A 39 8.91 5.63 -8.90
CA GLN A 39 8.10 4.51 -8.43
C GLN A 39 8.90 3.23 -8.52
N ILE A 40 8.88 2.43 -7.46
CA ILE A 40 9.48 1.10 -7.42
C ILE A 40 8.42 0.05 -7.19
N LEU A 41 8.59 -1.10 -7.83
CA LEU A 41 7.79 -2.28 -7.59
C LEU A 41 8.51 -3.15 -6.54
N VAL A 42 7.82 -3.44 -5.44
CA VAL A 42 8.28 -4.36 -4.40
C VAL A 42 7.37 -5.59 -4.43
N GLU A 43 7.94 -6.72 -4.79
CA GLU A 43 7.19 -7.98 -4.85
C GLU A 43 6.76 -8.45 -3.45
N TYR A 44 5.56 -9.01 -3.39
CA TYR A 44 5.06 -9.61 -2.15
C TYR A 44 5.88 -10.82 -1.74
N ARG A 45 6.25 -10.85 -0.46
CA ARG A 45 6.86 -12.01 0.21
C ARG A 45 6.06 -12.30 1.48
N MET A 46 5.82 -13.58 1.76
CA MET A 46 4.94 -13.98 2.87
C MET A 46 5.57 -13.68 4.24
N GLY A 47 6.86 -13.98 4.39
CA GLY A 47 7.65 -13.72 5.61
C GLY A 47 8.11 -12.28 5.70
N LEU A 48 8.07 -11.68 6.91
CA LEU A 48 8.60 -10.33 7.11
C LEU A 48 10.13 -10.25 6.87
N PRO A 49 10.95 -11.19 7.33
CA PRO A 49 12.39 -11.17 7.05
C PRO A 49 12.67 -11.19 5.54
N ASP A 50 12.07 -12.12 4.81
CA ASP A 50 12.25 -12.25 3.35
C ASP A 50 11.77 -11.01 2.60
N PHE A 51 10.66 -10.41 3.07
CA PHE A 51 10.16 -9.17 2.51
C PHE A 51 11.13 -8.01 2.73
N LEU A 52 11.68 -7.87 3.94
CA LEU A 52 12.63 -6.79 4.24
C LEU A 52 13.95 -6.97 3.50
N GLU A 53 14.48 -8.20 3.40
CA GLU A 53 15.68 -8.51 2.63
C GLU A 53 15.52 -8.12 1.15
N HIS A 54 14.32 -8.30 0.58
CA HIS A 54 14.01 -7.90 -0.78
C HIS A 54 13.74 -6.39 -0.92
N ALA A 55 12.92 -5.81 -0.05
CA ALA A 55 12.42 -4.44 -0.19
C ALA A 55 13.45 -3.36 0.15
N VAL A 56 14.25 -3.59 1.22
CA VAL A 56 15.18 -2.57 1.72
C VAL A 56 16.23 -2.18 0.68
N PRO A 57 16.91 -3.12 -0.02
CA PRO A 57 17.86 -2.75 -1.06
C PRO A 57 17.24 -1.95 -2.21
N LEU A 58 16.01 -2.30 -2.63
CA LEU A 58 15.30 -1.58 -3.70
C LEU A 58 15.01 -0.13 -3.31
N VAL A 59 14.51 0.08 -2.09
CA VAL A 59 14.25 1.44 -1.56
C VAL A 59 15.54 2.24 -1.43
N GLN A 60 16.62 1.63 -0.94
CA GLN A 60 17.90 2.31 -0.79
C GLN A 60 18.52 2.68 -2.15
N ALA A 61 18.46 1.79 -3.12
CA ALA A 61 18.94 2.06 -4.48
C ALA A 61 18.16 3.22 -5.12
N ALA A 62 16.82 3.22 -4.97
CA ALA A 62 15.97 4.30 -5.50
C ALA A 62 16.26 5.67 -4.85
N LYS A 63 16.58 5.70 -3.55
CA LYS A 63 16.95 6.95 -2.84
C LYS A 63 18.29 7.53 -3.29
N LEU A 64 19.21 6.69 -3.74
CA LEU A 64 20.56 7.09 -4.13
C LEU A 64 20.69 7.42 -5.62
N ALA A 65 19.75 7.01 -6.44
CA ALA A 65 19.71 7.28 -7.88
C ALA A 65 18.85 8.50 -8.21
N PRO A 66 19.05 9.15 -9.36
CA PRO A 66 18.10 10.11 -9.91
C PRO A 66 16.75 9.44 -10.19
N ALA A 67 15.67 10.22 -10.12
CA ALA A 67 14.34 9.73 -10.43
C ALA A 67 14.25 9.21 -11.87
N GLN A 68 13.56 8.09 -12.04
CA GLN A 68 13.31 7.49 -13.34
C GLN A 68 11.81 7.42 -13.58
N ALA A 69 11.39 7.81 -14.79
CA ALA A 69 10.05 7.53 -15.26
C ALA A 69 9.93 6.01 -15.47
N ASN A 70 9.28 5.34 -14.52
CA ASN A 70 9.05 3.90 -14.59
C ASN A 70 7.55 3.62 -14.51
N PRO A 71 6.81 3.77 -15.64
CA PRO A 71 5.39 3.49 -15.65
C PRO A 71 5.16 2.00 -15.36
N CYS A 72 4.43 1.71 -14.28
CA CYS A 72 4.02 0.36 -13.97
C CYS A 72 2.70 0.04 -14.68
N HIS A 73 2.74 -0.92 -15.59
CA HIS A 73 1.57 -1.41 -16.36
C HIS A 73 0.97 -2.69 -15.78
N ARG A 74 1.40 -3.10 -14.59
CA ARG A 74 0.89 -4.31 -13.93
C ARG A 74 -0.46 -4.05 -13.28
N ALA A 75 -1.36 -5.01 -13.36
CA ALA A 75 -2.65 -4.98 -12.65
C ALA A 75 -2.58 -5.61 -11.25
N ASP A 76 -1.62 -6.50 -11.01
CA ASP A 76 -1.39 -7.17 -9.72
C ASP A 76 -0.63 -6.30 -8.72
N ILE A 77 -1.04 -5.03 -8.58
CA ILE A 77 -0.42 -4.06 -7.69
C ILE A 77 -1.42 -3.44 -6.70
N ALA A 78 -0.89 -2.95 -5.59
CA ALA A 78 -1.49 -1.92 -4.75
C ALA A 78 -0.49 -0.78 -4.59
N VAL A 79 -0.97 0.47 -4.58
CA VAL A 79 -0.11 1.63 -4.38
C VAL A 79 -0.01 1.93 -2.89
N PHE A 80 1.21 2.11 -2.41
CA PHE A 80 1.49 2.44 -1.03
C PHE A 80 2.19 3.79 -0.95
N SER A 81 1.64 4.71 -0.15
CA SER A 81 2.18 6.05 0.04
C SER A 81 2.33 6.36 1.52
N CYS A 82 3.48 6.89 1.89
CA CYS A 82 3.79 7.27 3.25
C CYS A 82 3.85 8.79 3.38
N LEU A 83 3.19 9.33 4.40
CA LEU A 83 3.21 10.74 4.81
C LEU A 83 3.80 10.86 6.22
N PRO A 84 5.10 10.54 6.43
CA PRO A 84 5.66 10.32 7.77
C PRO A 84 5.74 11.59 8.62
N TRP A 85 5.50 12.75 8.00
CA TRP A 85 5.54 14.05 8.68
C TRP A 85 4.20 14.51 9.25
N ILE A 86 3.10 13.88 8.82
CA ILE A 86 1.73 14.39 9.04
C ILE A 86 0.90 13.31 9.71
N PRO A 87 0.35 13.56 10.92
CA PRO A 87 -0.79 12.80 11.41
C PRO A 87 -2.03 13.30 10.67
N PHE A 88 -2.78 12.42 10.04
CA PHE A 88 -4.00 12.79 9.33
C PHE A 88 -5.21 12.05 9.90
N THR A 89 -6.36 12.67 9.83
CA THR A 89 -7.65 12.04 10.09
C THR A 89 -8.35 11.63 8.80
N GLN A 90 -7.95 12.24 7.68
CA GLN A 90 -8.44 11.93 6.34
C GLN A 90 -7.34 12.25 5.33
N VAL A 91 -7.22 11.39 4.32
CA VAL A 91 -6.39 11.63 3.14
C VAL A 91 -7.15 11.17 1.91
N ALA A 92 -7.07 11.96 0.87
CA ALA A 92 -7.55 11.61 -0.46
C ALA A 92 -6.43 11.88 -1.47
N SER A 93 -6.13 10.89 -2.29
CA SER A 93 -5.14 11.08 -3.36
C SER A 93 -5.71 11.99 -4.44
N ALA A 94 -4.88 12.93 -4.90
CA ALA A 94 -5.17 13.76 -6.07
C ALA A 94 -5.00 12.95 -7.38
N TYR A 95 -5.63 11.79 -7.43
CA TYR A 95 -5.66 10.99 -8.65
C TYR A 95 -6.76 11.53 -9.57
N ARG A 96 -6.47 11.58 -10.85
CA ARG A 96 -7.55 11.56 -11.84
C ARG A 96 -8.31 10.26 -11.58
N VAL A 97 -9.58 10.38 -11.19
CA VAL A 97 -10.46 9.22 -11.02
C VAL A 97 -10.62 8.57 -12.40
N PHE A 98 -9.76 7.60 -12.70
CA PHE A 98 -9.98 6.74 -13.84
C PHE A 98 -11.09 5.78 -13.45
N ARG A 99 -12.17 5.75 -14.22
CA ARG A 99 -13.28 4.80 -14.01
C ARG A 99 -12.82 3.35 -13.90
N ASP A 100 -11.67 3.05 -14.48
CA ASP A 100 -11.12 1.70 -14.62
C ASP A 100 -9.91 1.45 -13.68
N GLN A 101 -9.73 2.26 -12.63
CA GLN A 101 -8.68 2.01 -11.65
C GLN A 101 -9.21 1.10 -10.54
N TYR A 102 -8.81 -0.16 -10.55
CA TYR A 102 -9.27 -1.18 -9.61
C TYR A 102 -8.25 -1.52 -8.51
N PHE A 103 -7.01 -1.10 -8.63
CA PHE A 103 -6.02 -1.35 -7.59
C PHE A 103 -6.23 -0.45 -6.37
N PRO A 104 -6.07 -0.99 -5.14
CA PRO A 104 -6.22 -0.20 -3.93
C PRO A 104 -5.03 0.74 -3.71
N LEU A 105 -5.31 1.90 -3.07
CA LEU A 105 -4.32 2.84 -2.60
C LEU A 105 -4.33 2.84 -1.08
N ILE A 106 -3.17 2.64 -0.48
CA ILE A 106 -2.98 2.64 0.96
C ILE A 106 -2.07 3.80 1.34
N HIS A 107 -2.53 4.64 2.26
CA HIS A 107 -1.74 5.72 2.83
C HIS A 107 -1.54 5.47 4.30
N TRP A 108 -0.35 5.74 4.82
CA TRP A 108 -0.13 5.83 6.25
C TRP A 108 0.62 7.11 6.59
N GLY A 109 0.34 7.61 7.80
CA GLY A 109 0.88 8.86 8.29
C GLY A 109 1.95 8.68 9.35
N LYS A 110 2.19 9.76 10.09
CA LYS A 110 3.15 9.79 11.17
C LYS A 110 2.73 8.84 12.30
N VAL A 111 3.72 8.11 12.83
CA VAL A 111 3.56 7.33 14.05
C VAL A 111 3.67 8.25 15.24
N GLU A 112 2.71 8.19 16.17
CA GLU A 112 2.66 9.01 17.37
C GLU A 112 2.24 8.17 18.57
N GLU A 113 2.58 8.62 19.75
CA GLU A 113 2.09 8.04 21.01
C GLU A 113 0.72 8.63 21.35
N ASP A 114 -0.27 7.79 21.63
CA ASP A 114 -1.58 8.23 22.08
C ASP A 114 -1.59 8.56 23.58
N VAL A 115 -2.72 9.07 24.06
CA VAL A 115 -2.91 9.45 25.49
C VAL A 115 -2.77 8.30 26.48
N SER A 116 -2.78 7.06 26.00
CA SER A 116 -2.59 5.84 26.80
C SER A 116 -1.18 5.26 26.71
N GLY A 117 -0.25 5.94 26.02
CA GLY A 117 1.13 5.48 25.83
C GLY A 117 1.30 4.46 24.70
N ARG A 118 0.28 4.25 23.85
CA ARG A 118 0.37 3.31 22.71
C ARG A 118 0.85 4.03 21.47
N MET A 119 1.72 3.36 20.71
CA MET A 119 2.11 3.83 19.38
C MET A 119 0.97 3.62 18.40
N VAL A 120 0.52 4.68 17.76
CA VAL A 120 -0.57 4.67 16.79
C VAL A 120 -0.12 5.30 15.47
N MET A 121 -0.71 4.83 14.38
CA MET A 121 -0.42 5.33 13.04
C MET A 121 -1.74 5.42 12.24
N PRO A 122 -2.07 6.57 11.66
CA PRO A 122 -3.24 6.65 10.79
C PRO A 122 -2.97 5.86 9.50
N VAL A 123 -3.92 5.02 9.13
CA VAL A 123 -3.92 4.30 7.85
C VAL A 123 -5.23 4.56 7.14
N ALA A 124 -5.16 4.93 5.87
CA ALA A 124 -6.31 5.07 4.99
C ALA A 124 -6.20 4.15 3.80
N ILE A 125 -7.32 3.55 3.41
CA ILE A 125 -7.44 2.76 2.18
C ILE A 125 -8.47 3.41 1.26
N GLN A 126 -8.12 3.53 -0.01
CA GLN A 126 -9.03 3.88 -1.08
C GLN A 126 -9.13 2.70 -2.04
N ALA A 127 -10.33 2.24 -2.32
CA ALA A 127 -10.59 1.11 -3.20
C ALA A 127 -11.82 1.38 -4.08
N ASN A 128 -11.90 0.67 -5.21
CA ASN A 128 -13.04 0.80 -6.13
C ASN A 128 -14.26 0.06 -5.57
N HIS A 129 -15.39 0.76 -5.43
CA HIS A 129 -16.61 0.21 -4.84
C HIS A 129 -17.30 -0.85 -5.73
N VAL A 130 -16.89 -1.01 -7.00
CA VAL A 130 -17.36 -2.12 -7.85
C VAL A 130 -16.92 -3.48 -7.29
N LEU A 131 -15.76 -3.52 -6.61
CA LEU A 131 -15.17 -4.76 -6.08
C LEU A 131 -15.15 -4.82 -4.56
N VAL A 132 -15.14 -3.67 -3.88
CA VAL A 132 -14.82 -3.57 -2.45
C VAL A 132 -15.91 -2.83 -1.69
N ASP A 133 -16.59 -3.53 -0.80
CA ASP A 133 -17.57 -2.97 0.14
C ASP A 133 -16.98 -2.70 1.52
N GLY A 134 -17.73 -1.99 2.37
CA GLY A 134 -17.32 -1.66 3.74
C GLY A 134 -16.93 -2.88 4.58
N VAL A 135 -17.58 -4.04 4.38
CA VAL A 135 -17.23 -5.29 5.08
C VAL A 135 -15.81 -5.76 4.74
N HIS A 136 -15.37 -5.58 3.50
CA HIS A 136 -14.02 -5.94 3.03
C HIS A 136 -12.97 -5.00 3.62
N VAL A 137 -13.29 -3.71 3.69
CA VAL A 137 -12.46 -2.69 4.35
C VAL A 137 -12.34 -3.00 5.85
N GLY A 138 -13.45 -3.33 6.52
CA GLY A 138 -13.44 -3.74 7.92
C GLY A 138 -12.53 -4.96 8.19
N ARG A 139 -12.60 -5.98 7.31
CA ARG A 139 -11.70 -7.15 7.38
C ARG A 139 -10.23 -6.78 7.21
N PHE A 140 -9.94 -5.87 6.27
CA PHE A 140 -8.57 -5.38 6.06
C PHE A 140 -8.01 -4.74 7.32
N TYR A 141 -8.76 -3.85 7.97
CA TYR A 141 -8.31 -3.19 9.21
C TYR A 141 -8.16 -4.18 10.36
N GLY A 142 -9.11 -5.10 10.57
CA GLY A 142 -8.99 -6.12 11.62
C GLY A 142 -7.75 -7.00 11.46
N ILE A 143 -7.43 -7.41 10.22
CA ILE A 143 -6.21 -8.18 9.93
C ILE A 143 -4.96 -7.31 10.14
N LEU A 144 -5.00 -6.02 9.75
CA LEU A 144 -3.87 -5.12 9.93
C LEU A 144 -3.55 -4.92 11.40
N GLU A 145 -4.56 -4.69 12.25
CA GLU A 145 -4.41 -4.56 13.70
C GLU A 145 -3.85 -5.84 14.34
N GLU A 146 -4.37 -7.02 13.94
CA GLU A 146 -3.84 -8.31 14.39
C GLU A 146 -2.35 -8.45 14.07
N LEU A 147 -1.95 -8.11 12.84
CA LEU A 147 -0.56 -8.23 12.40
C LEU A 147 0.36 -7.24 13.11
N CYS A 148 -0.12 -6.03 13.43
CA CYS A 148 0.65 -5.04 14.18
C CYS A 148 0.76 -5.44 15.66
N GLY A 149 -0.32 -5.92 16.29
CA GLY A 149 -0.32 -6.35 17.68
C GLY A 149 0.59 -7.54 17.95
N ASN A 150 0.61 -8.53 17.05
CA ASN A 150 1.40 -9.76 17.21
C ASN A 150 2.92 -9.58 16.96
N GLN A 151 3.35 -8.43 16.43
CA GLN A 151 4.77 -8.17 16.17
C GLN A 151 5.49 -7.43 17.31
N PHE A 152 4.73 -6.89 18.26
CA PHE A 152 5.24 -6.08 19.37
C PHE A 152 4.88 -6.67 20.74
N SER A 153 4.41 -7.92 20.80
CA SER A 153 4.11 -8.66 22.03
C SER A 153 5.26 -9.56 22.46
#